data_cb07303295a2c5cb136e97b856726b4d
#
_entry.id   cb07303295a2c5cb136e97b856726b4d
#
_cell.length_a   1.000
_cell.length_b   1.000
_cell.length_c   1.000
_cell.angle_alpha   90.00
_cell.angle_beta   90.00
_cell.angle_gamma   90.00
#
_symmetry.space_group_name_H-M   'P 1'
#
loop_
_entity.id
_entity.type
_entity.pdbx_description
1 polymer ?
#
loop_
_entity_poly.entity_id
_entity_poly.type
_entity_poly.pdbx_seq_one_letter_code
_entity_poly.pdbx_strand_id
1 'polypeptide(L)'
;MNSVRKTISSRILYVICMEVQYFGRYNAFLTVQNTSATVKIPVEISESEVEIMDTNIMKRNECLAKTVIKGLESRNMSGYYAASKEEALKQALELIPEESTIAMGGCVSAREIGLVEALEKGNYNYLDRSKMSPRESLMAAYDADIFLSSANAVTNDGILINIDGNSNRVSCIAQGPRKVVFIVGINKVCSDLDSAMKRARNVAAPVNAQRFDLNIPCRETGKCFDCKSMDTICCQFLITRFSRHTDRIHVILVNDTLGY
;
A
#
# COMPACT_ATOMS: atom_id res chain seq x y z
N MET A 1 8.77 -37.47 19.12
CA MET A 1 8.07 -38.42 18.25
C MET A 1 6.80 -38.86 18.96
N ASN A 2 5.65 -38.39 18.52
CA ASN A 2 4.39 -39.13 18.55
C ASN A 2 3.30 -38.26 17.85
N SER A 3 3.10 -38.62 16.59
CA SER A 3 2.02 -38.13 15.74
C SER A 3 0.69 -38.64 16.27
N VAL A 4 -0.22 -37.75 16.67
CA VAL A 4 -1.62 -38.09 16.90
C VAL A 4 -2.42 -37.70 15.68
N ARG A 5 -2.48 -38.61 14.70
CA ARG A 5 -3.54 -38.56 13.67
C ARG A 5 -4.80 -39.14 14.31
N LYS A 6 -5.77 -38.28 14.62
CA LYS A 6 -7.13 -38.73 14.92
C LYS A 6 -7.94 -38.66 13.64
N THR A 7 -8.29 -39.84 13.10
CA THR A 7 -9.26 -40.04 12.04
C THR A 7 -10.64 -39.67 12.56
N ILE A 8 -11.28 -38.64 12.00
CA ILE A 8 -12.67 -38.27 12.32
C ILE A 8 -13.58 -39.10 11.41
N SER A 9 -14.38 -39.96 12.02
CA SER A 9 -15.39 -40.78 11.37
C SER A 9 -16.56 -39.92 10.85
N SER A 10 -16.93 -40.16 9.61
CA SER A 10 -17.97 -39.47 8.84
C SER A 10 -19.39 -39.77 9.33
N ARG A 11 -19.85 -39.13 10.37
CA ARG A 11 -21.33 -39.15 10.72
C ARG A 11 -21.78 -38.07 11.69
N ILE A 12 -21.26 -36.85 11.68
CA ILE A 12 -21.93 -35.71 12.34
C ILE A 12 -21.48 -34.44 11.62
N LEU A 13 -22.37 -33.82 10.87
CA LEU A 13 -22.16 -32.49 10.28
C LEU A 13 -22.28 -31.45 11.40
N TYR A 14 -21.20 -31.09 12.06
CA TYR A 14 -21.15 -29.96 12.96
C TYR A 14 -20.58 -28.76 12.20
N VAL A 15 -21.31 -27.66 12.17
CA VAL A 15 -20.75 -26.35 11.79
C VAL A 15 -19.85 -25.93 12.93
N ILE A 16 -18.55 -26.15 12.76
CA ILE A 16 -17.51 -25.65 13.68
C ILE A 16 -17.11 -24.28 13.16
N CYS A 17 -17.56 -23.22 13.83
CA CYS A 17 -17.01 -21.90 13.64
C CYS A 17 -15.69 -21.83 14.43
N MET A 18 -14.56 -21.75 13.71
CA MET A 18 -13.23 -21.64 14.33
C MET A 18 -12.77 -20.18 14.23
N GLU A 19 -12.73 -19.49 15.34
CA GLU A 19 -12.09 -18.17 15.43
C GLU A 19 -10.77 -18.29 16.18
N VAL A 20 -9.68 -17.79 15.59
CA VAL A 20 -8.39 -17.67 16.25
C VAL A 20 -8.24 -16.25 16.74
N GLN A 21 -8.20 -16.04 18.06
CA GLN A 21 -7.91 -14.75 18.66
C GLN A 21 -6.46 -14.70 19.13
N TYR A 22 -5.71 -13.74 18.62
CA TYR A 22 -4.32 -13.49 19.00
C TYR A 22 -4.23 -12.54 20.19
N PHE A 23 -3.54 -12.94 21.26
CA PHE A 23 -3.20 -12.11 22.40
C PHE A 23 -1.67 -12.06 22.55
N GLY A 24 -1.04 -11.00 22.00
CA GLY A 24 0.41 -10.88 21.99
C GLY A 24 1.09 -11.71 20.89
N ARG A 25 2.41 -11.65 20.80
CA ARG A 25 3.19 -12.24 19.70
C ARG A 25 3.16 -13.77 19.63
N TYR A 26 2.82 -14.47 20.73
CA TYR A 26 3.03 -15.93 20.83
C TYR A 26 1.86 -16.70 21.50
N ASN A 27 0.79 -16.04 21.87
CA ASN A 27 -0.36 -16.70 22.50
C ASN A 27 -1.62 -16.54 21.64
N ALA A 28 -2.19 -17.64 21.21
CA ALA A 28 -3.47 -17.68 20.52
C ALA A 28 -4.42 -18.63 21.22
N PHE A 29 -5.72 -18.31 21.20
CA PHE A 29 -6.76 -19.23 21.59
C PHE A 29 -7.56 -19.65 20.37
N LEU A 30 -7.67 -20.97 20.17
CA LEU A 30 -8.61 -21.54 19.24
C LEU A 30 -9.97 -21.65 19.94
N THR A 31 -10.93 -20.84 19.53
CA THR A 31 -12.30 -20.92 20.05
C THR A 31 -13.10 -21.89 19.17
N VAL A 32 -13.50 -23.01 19.77
CA VAL A 32 -14.36 -24.00 19.12
C VAL A 32 -15.76 -23.84 19.70
N GLN A 33 -16.71 -23.42 18.88
CA GLN A 33 -18.12 -23.32 19.24
C GLN A 33 -18.89 -24.55 18.75
N ASN A 34 -19.56 -25.22 19.68
CA ASN A 34 -20.55 -26.24 19.40
C ASN A 34 -21.90 -25.75 19.94
N THR A 35 -23.01 -26.26 19.44
CA THR A 35 -24.39 -25.88 19.80
C THR A 35 -24.70 -25.91 21.28
N SER A 36 -23.82 -26.51 22.11
CA SER A 36 -24.01 -26.63 23.57
C SER A 36 -22.82 -26.19 24.42
N ALA A 37 -21.67 -25.87 23.84
CA ALA A 37 -20.49 -25.42 24.60
C ALA A 37 -19.50 -24.65 23.75
N THR A 38 -18.85 -23.63 24.36
CA THR A 38 -17.68 -22.93 23.80
C THR A 38 -16.44 -23.40 24.56
N VAL A 39 -15.48 -23.96 23.86
CA VAL A 39 -14.20 -24.38 24.43
C VAL A 39 -13.09 -23.51 23.86
N LYS A 40 -12.31 -22.87 24.74
CA LYS A 40 -11.08 -22.14 24.36
C LYS A 40 -9.90 -23.07 24.59
N ILE A 41 -9.20 -23.41 23.53
CA ILE A 41 -8.00 -24.22 23.57
C ILE A 41 -6.81 -23.28 23.42
N PRO A 42 -5.91 -23.18 24.42
CA PRO A 42 -4.68 -22.44 24.25
C PRO A 42 -3.82 -23.11 23.17
N VAL A 43 -3.34 -22.34 22.23
CA VAL A 43 -2.42 -22.80 21.17
C VAL A 43 -1.11 -22.03 21.38
N GLU A 44 -0.07 -22.73 21.79
CA GLU A 44 1.28 -22.18 21.78
C GLU A 44 1.84 -22.35 20.37
N ILE A 45 2.09 -21.22 19.71
CA ILE A 45 2.77 -21.17 18.42
C ILE A 45 4.26 -21.05 18.72
N SER A 46 5.07 -22.01 18.32
CA SER A 46 6.51 -21.94 18.54
C SER A 46 7.12 -20.79 17.74
N GLU A 47 7.93 -19.97 18.36
CA GLU A 47 8.66 -18.85 17.73
C GLU A 47 9.37 -19.29 16.44
N SER A 48 9.90 -20.52 16.42
CA SER A 48 10.64 -21.07 15.28
C SER A 48 9.77 -21.33 14.04
N GLU A 49 8.49 -21.67 14.19
CA GLU A 49 7.60 -21.95 13.05
C GLU A 49 7.08 -20.66 12.40
N VAL A 50 6.77 -19.64 13.21
CA VAL A 50 6.37 -18.32 12.73
C VAL A 50 7.55 -17.59 12.08
N GLU A 51 8.73 -17.67 12.69
CA GLU A 51 9.94 -17.01 12.21
C GLU A 51 10.44 -17.60 10.87
N ILE A 52 10.33 -18.93 10.65
CA ILE A 52 10.75 -19.56 9.40
C ILE A 52 9.84 -19.19 8.23
N MET A 53 8.53 -19.13 8.43
CA MET A 53 7.59 -18.72 7.36
C MET A 53 7.80 -17.28 6.97
N ASP A 54 7.89 -16.37 7.92
CA ASP A 54 8.09 -14.95 7.70
C ASP A 54 9.45 -14.65 7.06
N THR A 55 10.50 -15.36 7.48
CA THR A 55 11.85 -15.18 6.94
C THR A 55 11.95 -15.47 5.43
N ASN A 56 11.27 -16.49 4.92
CA ASN A 56 11.29 -16.80 3.50
C ASN A 56 10.54 -15.74 2.67
N ILE A 57 9.41 -15.27 3.17
CA ILE A 57 8.65 -14.18 2.55
C ILE A 57 9.48 -12.89 2.55
N MET A 58 10.10 -12.55 3.68
CA MET A 58 10.96 -11.37 3.80
C MET A 58 12.14 -11.41 2.83
N LYS A 59 12.84 -12.52 2.75
CA LYS A 59 13.97 -12.71 1.80
C LYS A 59 13.51 -12.60 0.34
N ARG A 60 12.38 -13.24 0.01
CA ARG A 60 11.80 -13.13 -1.34
C ARG A 60 11.45 -11.69 -1.66
N ASN A 61 10.83 -10.96 -0.76
CA ASN A 61 10.42 -9.57 -0.93
C ASN A 61 11.63 -8.63 -1.05
N GLU A 62 12.68 -8.86 -0.28
CA GLU A 62 13.93 -8.11 -0.40
C GLU A 62 14.58 -8.31 -1.78
N CYS A 63 14.64 -9.56 -2.28
CA CYS A 63 15.15 -9.85 -3.62
C CYS A 63 14.31 -9.16 -4.71
N LEU A 64 12.98 -9.18 -4.56
CA LEU A 64 12.06 -8.52 -5.47
C LEU A 64 12.26 -6.99 -5.45
N ALA A 65 12.36 -6.40 -4.26
CA ALA A 65 12.60 -4.97 -4.10
C ALA A 65 13.92 -4.54 -4.76
N LYS A 66 15.00 -5.31 -4.59
CA LYS A 66 16.29 -5.07 -5.28
C LYS A 66 16.16 -5.09 -6.81
N THR A 67 15.29 -5.95 -7.34
CA THR A 67 15.00 -6.00 -8.79
C THR A 67 14.27 -4.73 -9.23
N VAL A 68 13.24 -4.31 -8.50
CA VAL A 68 12.48 -3.08 -8.79
C VAL A 68 13.37 -1.84 -8.68
N ILE A 69 14.23 -1.77 -7.65
CA ILE A 69 15.17 -0.66 -7.46
C ILE A 69 16.08 -0.49 -8.67
N LYS A 70 16.69 -1.58 -9.16
CA LYS A 70 17.49 -1.54 -10.39
C LYS A 70 16.68 -1.05 -11.59
N GLY A 71 15.41 -1.46 -11.68
CA GLY A 71 14.49 -0.98 -12.69
C GLY A 71 14.24 0.53 -12.59
N LEU A 72 13.96 1.04 -11.40
CA LEU A 72 13.78 2.47 -11.12
C LEU A 72 15.04 3.29 -11.47
N GLU A 73 16.21 2.84 -11.04
CA GLU A 73 17.49 3.50 -11.31
C GLU A 73 17.79 3.57 -12.82
N SER A 74 17.49 2.51 -13.57
CA SER A 74 17.62 2.51 -15.04
C SER A 74 16.69 3.52 -15.74
N ARG A 75 15.70 4.03 -15.00
CA ARG A 75 14.70 5.01 -15.45
C ARG A 75 14.90 6.39 -14.83
N ASN A 76 16.11 6.65 -14.30
CA ASN A 76 16.46 7.89 -13.62
C ASN A 76 15.52 8.24 -12.45
N MET A 77 15.10 7.23 -11.69
CA MET A 77 14.31 7.33 -10.46
C MET A 77 15.08 6.65 -9.34
N SER A 78 15.01 7.20 -8.11
CA SER A 78 15.70 6.64 -6.96
C SER A 78 14.82 5.61 -6.26
N GLY A 79 15.35 4.43 -5.96
CA GLY A 79 14.66 3.36 -5.26
C GLY A 79 15.30 3.05 -3.91
N TYR A 80 14.47 2.77 -2.90
CA TYR A 80 14.89 2.41 -1.54
C TYR A 80 14.09 1.20 -1.07
N TYR A 81 14.67 0.39 -0.21
CA TYR A 81 13.99 -0.72 0.45
C TYR A 81 13.89 -0.47 1.94
N ALA A 82 12.73 -0.69 2.51
CA ALA A 82 12.49 -0.65 3.94
C ALA A 82 11.93 -2.00 4.40
N ALA A 83 12.59 -2.65 5.36
CA ALA A 83 12.17 -3.94 5.88
C ALA A 83 10.92 -3.84 6.78
N SER A 84 10.60 -2.65 7.30
CA SER A 84 9.43 -2.38 8.14
C SER A 84 8.85 -0.98 7.87
N LYS A 85 7.68 -0.70 8.47
CA LYS A 85 7.05 0.64 8.44
C LYS A 85 7.90 1.69 9.14
N GLU A 86 8.55 1.32 10.23
CA GLU A 86 9.43 2.19 11.03
C GLU A 86 10.66 2.62 10.22
N GLU A 87 11.25 1.67 9.50
CA GLU A 87 12.38 1.95 8.61
C GLU A 87 11.93 2.82 7.42
N ALA A 88 10.75 2.57 6.86
CA ALA A 88 10.18 3.40 5.80
C ALA A 88 9.92 4.83 6.26
N LEU A 89 9.40 5.01 7.49
CA LEU A 89 9.22 6.32 8.10
C LEU A 89 10.56 7.06 8.22
N LYS A 90 11.58 6.39 8.76
CA LYS A 90 12.92 6.97 8.92
C LYS A 90 13.49 7.41 7.57
N GLN A 91 13.47 6.52 6.56
CA GLN A 91 13.96 6.83 5.21
C GLN A 91 13.18 7.99 4.57
N ALA A 92 11.85 8.03 4.76
CA ALA A 92 11.04 9.12 4.24
C ALA A 92 11.42 10.47 4.86
N LEU A 93 11.65 10.52 6.17
CA LEU A 93 12.08 11.74 6.86
C LEU A 93 13.50 12.17 6.45
N GLU A 94 14.41 11.24 6.16
CA GLU A 94 15.74 11.54 5.62
C GLU A 94 15.70 12.17 4.22
N LEU A 95 14.65 11.86 3.42
CA LEU A 95 14.43 12.44 2.08
C LEU A 95 13.74 13.81 2.12
N ILE A 96 13.14 14.17 3.25
CA ILE A 96 12.33 15.38 3.44
C ILE A 96 13.11 16.36 4.33
N PRO A 97 13.75 17.41 3.78
CA PRO A 97 14.42 18.41 4.60
C PRO A 97 13.45 19.11 5.55
N GLU A 98 13.93 19.48 6.73
CA GLU A 98 13.15 20.34 7.64
C GLU A 98 12.77 21.66 6.97
N GLU A 99 11.71 22.28 7.45
CA GLU A 99 11.10 23.50 6.92
C GLU A 99 10.50 23.39 5.49
N SER A 100 10.64 22.23 4.84
CA SER A 100 10.03 22.02 3.52
C SER A 100 8.52 22.17 3.56
N THR A 101 7.96 22.68 2.48
CA THR A 101 6.52 22.66 2.22
C THR A 101 6.14 21.33 1.58
N ILE A 102 5.27 20.57 2.24
CA ILE A 102 4.89 19.22 1.83
C ILE A 102 3.40 19.16 1.50
N ALA A 103 3.09 18.76 0.29
CA ALA A 103 1.73 18.43 -0.13
C ALA A 103 1.57 16.92 -0.31
N MET A 104 0.36 16.42 -0.16
CA MET A 104 0.03 15.03 -0.34
C MET A 104 -1.26 14.84 -1.14
N GLY A 105 -1.22 13.92 -2.09
CA GLY A 105 -2.41 13.35 -2.72
C GLY A 105 -3.16 12.40 -1.77
N GLY A 106 -4.11 11.63 -2.29
CA GLY A 106 -4.68 10.51 -1.52
C GLY A 106 -3.63 9.41 -1.37
N CYS A 107 -2.90 9.37 -0.26
CA CYS A 107 -1.85 8.40 0.00
C CYS A 107 -2.09 7.70 1.35
N VAL A 108 -2.78 6.56 1.32
CA VAL A 108 -3.04 5.74 2.51
C VAL A 108 -1.71 5.19 3.06
N SER A 109 -0.83 4.72 2.18
CA SER A 109 0.48 4.15 2.58
C SER A 109 1.34 5.10 3.43
N ALA A 110 1.32 6.43 3.15
CA ALA A 110 2.06 7.40 3.96
C ALA A 110 1.46 7.56 5.38
N ARG A 111 0.13 7.40 5.51
CA ARG A 111 -0.53 7.39 6.82
C ARG A 111 -0.22 6.12 7.60
N GLU A 112 -0.23 4.98 6.94
CA GLU A 112 0.01 3.66 7.56
C GLU A 112 1.43 3.49 8.11
N ILE A 113 2.41 4.21 7.56
CA ILE A 113 3.79 4.25 8.13
C ILE A 113 3.97 5.36 9.18
N GLY A 114 2.93 6.14 9.51
CA GLY A 114 3.00 7.23 10.48
C GLY A 114 3.65 8.52 9.95
N LEU A 115 3.91 8.63 8.63
CA LEU A 115 4.61 9.79 8.07
C LEU A 115 3.82 11.09 8.21
N VAL A 116 2.50 11.05 7.99
CA VAL A 116 1.66 12.27 8.12
C VAL A 116 1.69 12.81 9.54
N GLU A 117 1.57 11.93 10.55
CA GLU A 117 1.63 12.31 11.95
C GLU A 117 3.00 12.88 12.34
N ALA A 118 4.08 12.30 11.81
CA ALA A 118 5.43 12.80 12.05
C ALA A 118 5.65 14.20 11.44
N LEU A 119 5.10 14.45 10.25
CA LEU A 119 5.19 15.75 9.58
C LEU A 119 4.36 16.83 10.31
N GLU A 120 3.18 16.47 10.81
CA GLU A 120 2.32 17.40 11.59
C GLU A 120 2.94 17.79 12.93
N LYS A 121 3.74 16.93 13.53
CA LYS A 121 4.42 17.17 14.82
C LYS A 121 5.83 17.75 14.68
N GLY A 122 6.44 17.59 13.51
CA GLY A 122 7.82 18.02 13.24
C GLY A 122 7.92 19.46 12.75
N ASN A 123 9.14 19.87 12.39
CA ASN A 123 9.43 21.19 11.86
C ASN A 123 9.22 21.21 10.33
N TYR A 124 7.96 21.01 9.88
CA TYR A 124 7.59 20.95 8.47
C TYR A 124 6.35 21.81 8.20
N ASN A 125 6.25 22.36 6.99
CA ASN A 125 5.05 23.03 6.53
C ASN A 125 4.15 22.03 5.77
N TYR A 126 3.46 21.14 6.52
CA TYR A 126 2.55 20.16 5.93
C TYR A 126 1.22 20.79 5.55
N LEU A 127 0.88 20.75 4.25
CA LEU A 127 -0.34 21.31 3.69
C LEU A 127 -1.53 20.35 3.88
N ASP A 128 -2.32 20.58 4.91
CA ASP A 128 -3.55 19.81 5.14
C ASP A 128 -4.65 20.23 4.16
N ARG A 129 -4.82 19.43 3.11
CA ARG A 129 -5.82 19.65 2.07
C ARG A 129 -7.28 19.69 2.57
N SER A 130 -7.57 19.16 3.75
CA SER A 130 -8.93 19.21 4.32
C SER A 130 -9.34 20.61 4.76
N LYS A 131 -8.37 21.49 4.97
CA LYS A 131 -8.55 22.90 5.37
C LYS A 131 -8.58 23.87 4.19
N MET A 132 -8.53 23.38 2.95
CA MET A 132 -8.42 24.16 1.73
C MET A 132 -9.54 23.81 0.76
N SER A 133 -9.92 24.73 -0.10
CA SER A 133 -10.75 24.40 -1.26
C SER A 133 -9.97 23.47 -2.24
N PRO A 134 -10.65 22.70 -3.10
CA PRO A 134 -9.99 21.82 -4.05
C PRO A 134 -8.96 22.53 -4.95
N ARG A 135 -9.28 23.77 -5.37
CA ARG A 135 -8.38 24.57 -6.23
C ARG A 135 -7.18 25.11 -5.46
N GLU A 136 -7.39 25.65 -4.28
CA GLU A 136 -6.29 26.14 -3.42
C GLU A 136 -5.33 24.99 -3.07
N SER A 137 -5.86 23.84 -2.67
CA SER A 137 -5.07 22.65 -2.39
C SER A 137 -4.24 22.20 -3.58
N LEU A 138 -4.80 22.26 -4.80
CA LEU A 138 -4.06 21.88 -6.01
C LEU A 138 -2.94 22.89 -6.31
N MET A 139 -3.22 24.19 -6.26
CA MET A 139 -2.23 25.24 -6.53
C MET A 139 -1.10 25.19 -5.51
N ALA A 140 -1.45 25.07 -4.21
CA ALA A 140 -0.46 24.90 -3.15
C ALA A 140 0.38 23.63 -3.31
N ALA A 141 -0.22 22.54 -3.80
CA ALA A 141 0.52 21.30 -4.08
C ALA A 141 1.52 21.46 -5.23
N TYR A 142 1.22 22.28 -6.24
CA TYR A 142 2.17 22.58 -7.33
C TYR A 142 3.36 23.42 -6.87
N ASP A 143 3.14 24.33 -5.92
CA ASP A 143 4.17 25.21 -5.36
C ASP A 143 4.98 24.56 -4.22
N ALA A 144 4.53 23.42 -3.73
CA ALA A 144 5.22 22.72 -2.65
C ALA A 144 6.61 22.22 -3.06
N ASP A 145 7.51 22.09 -2.08
CA ASP A 145 8.84 21.51 -2.30
C ASP A 145 8.75 20.01 -2.60
N ILE A 146 7.87 19.33 -1.87
CA ILE A 146 7.73 17.87 -1.91
C ILE A 146 6.26 17.47 -2.07
N PHE A 147 6.03 16.48 -2.93
CA PHE A 147 4.74 15.81 -3.08
C PHE A 147 4.82 14.37 -2.61
N LEU A 148 4.00 14.01 -1.63
CA LEU A 148 3.86 12.65 -1.15
C LEU A 148 2.79 11.89 -1.93
N SER A 149 3.11 10.71 -2.39
CA SER A 149 2.20 9.86 -3.14
C SER A 149 2.44 8.37 -2.87
N SER A 150 1.61 7.55 -3.48
CA SER A 150 1.82 6.13 -3.67
C SER A 150 1.45 5.75 -5.10
N ALA A 151 1.96 4.62 -5.59
CA ALA A 151 1.53 4.05 -6.86
C ALA A 151 0.33 3.12 -6.66
N ASN A 152 -0.50 2.98 -7.71
CA ASN A 152 -1.52 1.92 -7.77
C ASN A 152 -0.90 0.56 -8.13
N ALA A 153 0.22 0.58 -8.86
CA ALA A 153 1.08 -0.56 -9.13
C ALA A 153 2.49 -0.09 -9.52
N VAL A 154 3.47 -0.95 -9.38
CA VAL A 154 4.84 -0.77 -9.87
C VAL A 154 5.29 -2.07 -10.54
N THR A 155 5.98 -1.98 -11.68
CA THR A 155 6.51 -3.15 -12.37
C THR A 155 7.89 -3.56 -11.85
N ASN A 156 8.29 -4.81 -12.07
CA ASN A 156 9.62 -5.30 -11.72
C ASN A 156 10.76 -4.48 -12.34
N ASP A 157 10.50 -3.89 -13.52
CA ASP A 157 11.44 -3.03 -14.24
C ASP A 157 11.23 -1.53 -13.94
N GLY A 158 10.46 -1.19 -12.89
CA GLY A 158 10.42 0.16 -12.32
C GLY A 158 9.45 1.14 -12.99
N ILE A 159 8.43 0.69 -13.72
CA ILE A 159 7.37 1.57 -14.26
C ILE A 159 6.31 1.79 -13.17
N LEU A 160 5.94 3.04 -12.91
CA LEU A 160 4.90 3.40 -11.94
C LEU A 160 3.56 3.63 -12.64
N ILE A 161 2.49 3.08 -12.08
CA ILE A 161 1.12 3.23 -12.59
C ILE A 161 0.27 3.98 -11.57
N ASN A 162 -0.37 5.05 -12.01
CA ASN A 162 -1.32 5.83 -11.22
C ASN A 162 -2.61 6.08 -12.00
N ILE A 163 -3.76 5.85 -11.36
CA ILE A 163 -5.10 6.14 -11.90
C ILE A 163 -5.75 7.22 -11.06
N ASP A 164 -6.34 8.23 -11.69
CA ASP A 164 -7.01 9.35 -11.04
C ASP A 164 -8.37 9.66 -11.67
N GLY A 165 -9.30 10.19 -10.84
CA GLY A 165 -10.57 10.74 -11.31
C GLY A 165 -10.45 12.22 -11.73
N ASN A 166 -9.82 13.04 -10.89
CA ASN A 166 -9.74 14.50 -11.07
C ASN A 166 -8.37 15.00 -11.56
N SER A 167 -7.46 14.13 -11.91
CA SER A 167 -6.09 14.45 -12.34
C SER A 167 -5.21 15.17 -11.30
N ASN A 168 -5.73 15.50 -10.13
CA ASN A 168 -5.04 16.31 -9.13
C ASN A 168 -3.75 15.65 -8.60
N ARG A 169 -3.75 14.33 -8.41
CA ARG A 169 -2.56 13.57 -7.99
C ARG A 169 -1.61 13.31 -9.16
N VAL A 170 -2.13 12.80 -10.27
CA VAL A 170 -1.29 12.46 -11.44
C VAL A 170 -0.65 13.70 -12.06
N SER A 171 -1.28 14.86 -12.02
CA SER A 171 -0.68 16.11 -12.49
C SER A 171 0.49 16.56 -11.61
N CYS A 172 0.37 16.47 -10.28
CA CYS A 172 1.49 16.73 -9.36
C CYS A 172 2.65 15.73 -9.56
N ILE A 173 2.35 14.45 -9.80
CA ILE A 173 3.37 13.44 -10.10
C ILE A 173 4.07 13.77 -11.43
N ALA A 174 3.31 14.11 -12.47
CA ALA A 174 3.84 14.33 -13.83
C ALA A 174 4.64 15.64 -13.93
N GLN A 175 4.12 16.75 -13.39
CA GLN A 175 4.66 18.11 -13.61
C GLN A 175 4.89 18.90 -12.33
N GLY A 176 4.20 18.62 -11.22
CA GLY A 176 4.17 19.43 -10.00
C GLY A 176 5.52 19.59 -9.28
N PRO A 177 5.61 19.38 -7.98
CA PRO A 177 6.78 19.67 -7.15
C PRO A 177 8.11 19.13 -7.65
N ARG A 178 9.19 19.77 -7.20
CA ARG A 178 10.57 19.38 -7.58
C ARG A 178 10.93 17.97 -7.12
N LYS A 179 10.35 17.52 -5.99
CA LYS A 179 10.56 16.17 -5.46
C LYS A 179 9.22 15.47 -5.24
N VAL A 180 9.16 14.21 -5.64
CA VAL A 180 8.00 13.32 -5.41
C VAL A 180 8.49 12.09 -4.65
N VAL A 181 7.97 11.87 -3.46
CA VAL A 181 8.29 10.71 -2.62
C VAL A 181 7.11 9.75 -2.62
N PHE A 182 7.36 8.55 -3.13
CA PHE A 182 6.39 7.46 -3.17
C PHE A 182 6.62 6.48 -2.01
N ILE A 183 5.56 6.20 -1.26
CA ILE A 183 5.54 5.11 -0.28
C ILE A 183 4.74 3.96 -0.88
N VAL A 184 5.40 2.84 -1.17
CA VAL A 184 4.83 1.73 -1.94
C VAL A 184 5.02 0.43 -1.19
N GLY A 185 3.91 -0.20 -0.76
CA GLY A 185 3.97 -1.55 -0.20
C GLY A 185 4.37 -2.59 -1.26
N ILE A 186 5.08 -3.62 -0.85
CA ILE A 186 5.53 -4.70 -1.74
C ILE A 186 4.36 -5.43 -2.43
N ASN A 187 3.16 -5.36 -1.85
CA ASN A 187 1.90 -5.88 -2.42
C ASN A 187 1.50 -5.22 -3.75
N LYS A 188 2.15 -4.10 -4.14
CA LYS A 188 1.85 -3.35 -5.38
C LYS A 188 2.81 -3.69 -6.52
N VAL A 189 3.79 -4.55 -6.28
CA VAL A 189 4.75 -4.98 -7.30
C VAL A 189 4.11 -6.00 -8.23
N CYS A 190 4.26 -5.78 -9.53
CA CYS A 190 3.76 -6.62 -10.62
C CYS A 190 4.89 -7.02 -11.57
N SER A 191 4.72 -8.12 -12.30
CA SER A 191 5.73 -8.64 -13.22
C SER A 191 6.04 -7.71 -14.39
N ASP A 192 5.00 -7.05 -14.93
CA ASP A 192 5.05 -6.30 -16.18
C ASP A 192 3.96 -5.22 -16.23
N LEU A 193 3.96 -4.41 -17.29
CA LEU A 193 3.01 -3.32 -17.46
C LEU A 193 1.55 -3.79 -17.57
N ASP A 194 1.28 -4.92 -18.22
CA ASP A 194 -0.07 -5.45 -18.38
C ASP A 194 -0.65 -5.91 -17.04
N SER A 195 0.10 -6.66 -16.26
CA SER A 195 -0.29 -7.09 -14.91
C SER A 195 -0.41 -5.89 -13.94
N ALA A 196 0.45 -4.89 -14.06
CA ALA A 196 0.37 -3.66 -13.28
C ALA A 196 -0.91 -2.86 -13.60
N MET A 197 -1.25 -2.73 -14.88
CA MET A 197 -2.50 -2.09 -15.31
C MET A 197 -3.73 -2.89 -14.84
N LYS A 198 -3.68 -4.21 -14.94
CA LYS A 198 -4.76 -5.09 -14.42
C LYS A 198 -4.92 -4.94 -12.92
N ARG A 199 -3.80 -4.90 -12.15
CA ARG A 199 -3.85 -4.66 -10.71
C ARG A 199 -4.45 -3.29 -10.38
N ALA A 200 -3.99 -2.23 -11.04
CA ALA A 200 -4.47 -0.89 -10.80
C ALA A 200 -6.00 -0.77 -11.04
N ARG A 201 -6.51 -1.41 -12.11
CA ARG A 201 -7.93 -1.38 -12.47
C ARG A 201 -8.81 -2.34 -11.66
N ASN A 202 -8.32 -3.54 -11.35
CA ASN A 202 -9.16 -4.59 -10.77
C ASN A 202 -8.96 -4.78 -9.25
N VAL A 203 -7.91 -4.20 -8.68
CA VAL A 203 -7.65 -4.23 -7.24
C VAL A 203 -7.71 -2.82 -6.66
N ALA A 204 -6.80 -1.93 -7.07
CA ALA A 204 -6.68 -0.62 -6.44
C ALA A 204 -7.90 0.27 -6.64
N ALA A 205 -8.44 0.36 -7.87
CA ALA A 205 -9.59 1.22 -8.16
C ALA A 205 -10.89 0.74 -7.47
N PRO A 206 -11.28 -0.55 -7.50
CA PRO A 206 -12.47 -1.04 -6.79
C PRO A 206 -12.39 -0.86 -5.28
N VAL A 207 -11.23 -1.09 -4.66
CA VAL A 207 -11.05 -0.83 -3.22
C VAL A 207 -11.15 0.66 -2.92
N ASN A 208 -10.51 1.52 -3.72
CA ASN A 208 -10.60 2.97 -3.54
C ASN A 208 -12.03 3.49 -3.74
N ALA A 209 -12.82 2.87 -4.61
CA ALA A 209 -14.22 3.22 -4.87
C ALA A 209 -15.11 3.11 -3.62
N GLN A 210 -14.79 2.18 -2.70
CA GLN A 210 -15.55 1.99 -1.45
C GLN A 210 -15.51 3.22 -0.52
N ARG A 211 -14.56 4.13 -0.72
CA ARG A 211 -14.41 5.35 0.10
C ARG A 211 -15.41 6.45 -0.26
N PHE A 212 -16.09 6.31 -1.39
CA PHE A 212 -16.95 7.34 -1.95
C PHE A 212 -18.38 6.82 -2.10
N ASP A 213 -19.35 7.71 -1.95
CA ASP A 213 -20.75 7.39 -2.25
C ASP A 213 -21.04 7.72 -3.72
N LEU A 214 -20.63 6.82 -4.63
CA LEU A 214 -20.71 6.98 -6.06
C LEU A 214 -21.46 5.80 -6.68
N ASN A 215 -22.24 6.06 -7.73
CA ASN A 215 -22.95 5.03 -8.47
C ASN A 215 -22.08 4.45 -9.59
N ILE A 216 -21.13 3.60 -9.22
CA ILE A 216 -20.21 2.92 -10.15
C ILE A 216 -20.19 1.41 -9.92
N PRO A 217 -20.13 0.59 -10.99
CA PRO A 217 -20.28 -0.87 -10.89
C PRO A 217 -19.26 -1.55 -9.97
N CYS A 218 -18.01 -1.06 -9.93
CA CYS A 218 -16.97 -1.68 -9.12
C CYS A 218 -17.18 -1.50 -7.61
N ARG A 219 -18.00 -0.54 -7.18
CA ARG A 219 -18.38 -0.38 -5.77
C ARG A 219 -19.31 -1.50 -5.32
N GLU A 220 -20.23 -1.93 -6.19
CA GLU A 220 -21.17 -3.00 -5.88
C GLU A 220 -20.59 -4.40 -6.07
N THR A 221 -19.79 -4.56 -7.12
CA THR A 221 -19.33 -5.87 -7.58
C THR A 221 -17.90 -6.21 -7.16
N GLY A 222 -17.12 -5.22 -6.67
CA GLY A 222 -15.70 -5.36 -6.38
C GLY A 222 -14.82 -5.52 -7.63
N LYS A 223 -15.39 -5.40 -8.84
CA LYS A 223 -14.72 -5.68 -10.12
C LYS A 223 -14.80 -4.48 -11.07
N CYS A 224 -13.74 -4.22 -11.84
CA CYS A 224 -13.72 -3.19 -12.87
C CYS A 224 -14.56 -3.60 -14.09
N PHE A 225 -15.42 -2.68 -14.55
CA PHE A 225 -16.28 -2.83 -15.74
C PHE A 225 -15.96 -1.82 -16.85
N ASP A 226 -14.84 -1.09 -16.74
CA ASP A 226 -14.46 -0.03 -17.68
C ASP A 226 -15.59 1.01 -17.83
N CYS A 227 -16.17 1.42 -16.72
CA CYS A 227 -17.33 2.32 -16.70
C CYS A 227 -16.99 3.71 -17.27
N LYS A 228 -17.96 4.29 -17.95
CA LYS A 228 -17.89 5.61 -18.59
C LYS A 228 -18.98 6.54 -18.04
N SER A 229 -19.30 6.37 -16.75
CA SER A 229 -20.27 7.23 -16.05
C SER A 229 -19.63 8.54 -15.58
N MET A 230 -20.45 9.53 -15.26
CA MET A 230 -19.98 10.80 -14.68
C MET A 230 -19.34 10.61 -13.28
N ASP A 231 -19.69 9.53 -12.59
CA ASP A 231 -19.18 9.16 -11.27
C ASP A 231 -17.85 8.39 -11.32
N THR A 232 -17.31 8.11 -12.53
CA THR A 232 -16.06 7.34 -12.63
C THR A 232 -14.89 8.01 -11.90
N ILE A 233 -14.11 7.21 -11.18
CA ILE A 233 -12.88 7.64 -10.50
C ILE A 233 -11.60 7.27 -11.30
N CYS A 234 -11.76 6.81 -12.54
CA CYS A 234 -10.67 6.30 -13.38
C CYS A 234 -10.59 7.08 -14.71
N CYS A 235 -10.48 8.40 -14.65
CA CYS A 235 -10.48 9.26 -15.83
C CYS A 235 -9.09 9.36 -16.49
N GLN A 236 -8.01 9.34 -15.70
CA GLN A 236 -6.64 9.46 -16.20
C GLN A 236 -5.78 8.30 -15.73
N PHE A 237 -4.93 7.83 -16.65
CA PHE A 237 -3.95 6.78 -16.43
C PHE A 237 -2.56 7.36 -16.69
N LEU A 238 -1.77 7.55 -15.65
CA LEU A 238 -0.39 7.97 -15.75
C LEU A 238 0.53 6.76 -15.67
N ILE A 239 1.32 6.56 -16.71
CA ILE A 239 2.39 5.56 -16.80
C ILE A 239 3.72 6.33 -16.74
N THR A 240 4.35 6.35 -15.57
CA THR A 240 5.65 6.99 -15.40
C THR A 240 6.73 5.99 -15.76
N ARG A 241 7.22 6.10 -17.00
CA ARG A 241 8.21 5.20 -17.60
C ARG A 241 9.65 5.64 -17.33
N PHE A 242 9.90 6.93 -17.22
CA PHE A 242 11.22 7.52 -17.07
C PHE A 242 11.10 8.91 -16.44
N SER A 243 12.03 9.30 -15.58
CA SER A 243 12.13 10.68 -15.09
C SER A 243 13.20 11.44 -15.85
N ARG A 244 12.82 12.53 -16.53
CA ARG A 244 13.79 13.40 -17.21
C ARG A 244 14.65 14.18 -16.20
N HIS A 245 14.11 14.45 -15.00
CA HIS A 245 14.77 15.22 -13.97
C HIS A 245 15.39 14.26 -12.94
N THR A 246 16.71 14.33 -12.82
CA THR A 246 17.45 13.57 -11.82
C THR A 246 17.02 14.02 -10.41
N ASP A 247 17.00 13.08 -9.47
CA ASP A 247 16.63 13.31 -8.07
C ASP A 247 15.20 13.84 -7.83
N ARG A 248 14.31 13.68 -8.83
CA ARG A 248 12.92 14.12 -8.69
C ARG A 248 12.00 13.05 -8.10
N ILE A 249 12.14 11.81 -8.53
CA ILE A 249 11.24 10.71 -8.14
C ILE A 249 11.99 9.74 -7.23
N HIS A 250 11.50 9.60 -5.99
CA HIS A 250 12.01 8.68 -4.98
C HIS A 250 10.93 7.67 -4.62
N VAL A 251 11.24 6.38 -4.60
CA VAL A 251 10.30 5.29 -4.32
C VAL A 251 10.82 4.45 -3.18
N ILE A 252 10.13 4.47 -2.04
CA ILE A 252 10.41 3.62 -0.89
C ILE A 252 9.51 2.38 -1.00
N LEU A 253 10.12 1.22 -1.25
CA LEU A 253 9.47 -0.08 -1.28
C LEU A 253 9.47 -0.67 0.12
N VAL A 254 8.29 -0.79 0.70
CA VAL A 254 8.11 -1.25 2.08
C VAL A 254 7.73 -2.73 2.07
N ASN A 255 8.43 -3.54 2.87
CA ASN A 255 8.14 -4.96 3.02
C ASN A 255 6.88 -5.20 3.87
N ASP A 256 5.79 -4.62 3.44
CA ASP A 256 4.47 -4.76 4.07
C ASP A 256 3.36 -4.56 3.03
N THR A 257 2.14 -4.96 3.39
CA THR A 257 0.93 -4.64 2.63
C THR A 257 0.47 -3.24 3.01
N LEU A 258 0.65 -2.27 2.12
CA LEU A 258 0.27 -0.88 2.34
C LEU A 258 -0.72 -0.38 1.30
N GLY A 259 -1.78 0.28 1.77
CA GLY A 259 -2.82 0.88 0.93
C GLY A 259 -3.41 -0.07 -0.10
N TYR A 260 -3.81 0.46 -1.26
CA TYR A 260 -4.57 -0.28 -2.28
C TYR A 260 -3.77 -0.57 -3.54
#